data_a05bac92804bc060243a0d0de100c5c4
#
_entry.id   a05bac92804bc060243a0d0de100c5c4
#
_cell.length_a   1.000
_cell.length_b   1.000
_cell.length_c   1.000
_cell.angle_alpha   90.00
_cell.angle_beta   90.00
_cell.angle_gamma   90.00
#
_symmetry.space_group_name_H-M   'P 1'
#
loop_
_entity.id
_entity.type
_entity.pdbx_description
1 polymer ?
#
loop_
_entity_poly.entity_id
_entity_poly.type
_entity_poly.pdbx_seq_one_letter_code
_entity_poly.pdbx_strand_id
1 'polypeptide(L)'
;MAGWNLKSGSITEYDVSEDRIWSLFNYVFSNSSRKRNTYKFGLVKSLLDNVFNGQQKSDGIYFTYEELFGRFAENYWNLVIKYDLRQMRPDGKSMYSKVESILKQAAAENQILVNLEFEAIEEKKKQQIIKKVATAVSYTHLR
;
A
#
# COMPACT_ATOMS: atom_id res chain seq x y z
N MET A 1 13.42 -5.48 21.23
CA MET A 1 12.88 -5.63 19.87
C MET A 1 12.16 -4.35 19.49
N ALA A 2 12.59 -3.71 18.41
CA ALA A 2 11.93 -2.52 17.90
C ALA A 2 10.61 -2.93 17.23
N GLY A 3 9.51 -2.53 17.79
CA GLY A 3 8.19 -2.75 17.20
C GLY A 3 7.66 -1.46 16.58
N TRP A 4 7.08 -1.55 15.40
CA TRP A 4 6.33 -0.44 14.83
C TRP A 4 5.08 -0.18 15.68
N ASN A 5 4.95 1.02 16.21
CA ASN A 5 3.69 1.43 16.84
C ASN A 5 2.78 2.09 15.80
N LEU A 6 1.99 1.26 15.15
CA LEU A 6 1.06 1.71 14.11
C LEU A 6 -0.11 2.56 14.64
N LYS A 7 -0.37 2.55 15.94
CA LYS A 7 -1.43 3.39 16.52
C LYS A 7 -1.02 4.85 16.64
N SER A 8 0.27 5.13 16.79
CA SER A 8 0.79 6.50 16.92
C SER A 8 1.56 6.99 15.70
N GLY A 9 1.87 6.10 14.75
CA GLY A 9 2.69 6.45 13.58
C GLY A 9 4.11 6.91 13.93
N SER A 10 4.58 6.64 15.16
CA SER A 10 5.91 7.02 15.59
C SER A 10 6.88 5.85 15.42
N ILE A 11 8.01 6.12 14.82
CA ILE A 11 9.19 5.26 14.92
C ILE A 11 9.83 5.63 16.24
N THR A 12 9.83 4.72 17.22
CA THR A 12 10.65 4.88 18.40
C THR A 12 12.11 4.88 17.96
N GLU A 13 12.88 5.89 18.40
CA GLU A 13 14.30 6.04 18.12
C GLU A 13 15.06 4.75 18.43
N TYR A 14 15.37 4.02 17.40
CA TYR A 14 16.49 3.12 17.39
C TYR A 14 17.43 3.64 16.32
N ASP A 15 18.65 3.84 16.70
CA ASP A 15 19.76 4.11 15.77
C ASP A 15 19.84 2.93 14.80
N VAL A 16 19.04 3.00 13.73
CA VAL A 16 19.01 1.96 12.72
C VAL A 16 20.16 2.29 11.78
N SER A 17 21.28 1.61 11.97
CA SER A 17 22.42 1.75 11.07
C SER A 17 21.99 1.57 9.61
N GLU A 18 22.68 2.23 8.71
CA GLU A 18 22.43 2.12 7.26
C GLU A 18 22.45 0.66 6.79
N ASP A 19 23.39 -0.15 7.30
CA ASP A 19 23.47 -1.59 7.02
C ASP A 19 22.21 -2.34 7.45
N ARG A 20 21.60 -1.94 8.55
CA ARG A 20 20.36 -2.53 9.04
C ARG A 20 19.19 -2.20 8.12
N ILE A 21 19.10 -0.97 7.64
CA ILE A 21 18.10 -0.54 6.66
C ILE A 21 18.25 -1.36 5.39
N TRP A 22 19.45 -1.46 4.83
CA TRP A 22 19.71 -2.26 3.63
C TRP A 22 19.39 -3.74 3.82
N SER A 23 19.71 -4.30 4.99
CA SER A 23 19.36 -5.68 5.31
C SER A 23 17.84 -5.91 5.33
N LEU A 24 17.07 -4.97 5.87
CA LEU A 24 15.61 -5.04 5.89
C LEU A 24 15.01 -4.93 4.48
N PHE A 25 15.52 -4.00 3.67
CA PHE A 25 15.11 -3.90 2.26
C PHE A 25 15.39 -5.20 1.50
N ASN A 26 16.61 -5.70 1.59
CA ASN A 26 17.00 -6.95 0.95
C ASN A 26 16.14 -8.13 1.41
N TYR A 27 15.79 -8.19 2.70
CA TYR A 27 14.88 -9.22 3.20
C TYR A 27 13.48 -9.11 2.59
N VAL A 28 12.90 -7.91 2.51
CA VAL A 28 11.57 -7.69 1.90
C VAL A 28 11.55 -8.17 0.45
N PHE A 29 12.63 -7.94 -0.31
CA PHE A 29 12.74 -8.32 -1.72
C PHE A 29 13.25 -9.76 -1.93
N SER A 30 13.80 -10.40 -0.90
CA SER A 30 14.35 -11.75 -0.99
C SER A 30 13.28 -12.83 -1.17
N ASN A 31 13.69 -14.00 -1.69
CA ASN A 31 12.83 -15.17 -1.78
C ASN A 31 12.45 -15.77 -0.41
N SER A 32 13.21 -15.46 0.65
CA SER A 32 12.94 -15.88 2.03
C SER A 32 11.71 -15.21 2.63
N SER A 33 11.32 -14.05 2.13
CA SER A 33 10.12 -13.35 2.55
C SER A 33 8.89 -14.00 1.88
N ARG A 34 8.02 -14.61 2.69
CA ARG A 34 6.76 -15.19 2.18
C ARG A 34 5.89 -14.12 1.55
N LYS A 35 5.65 -14.25 0.24
CA LYS A 35 4.86 -13.31 -0.56
C LYS A 35 3.71 -14.08 -1.21
N ARG A 36 2.51 -13.94 -0.66
CA ARG A 36 1.27 -14.42 -1.31
C ARG A 36 0.76 -13.43 -2.36
N ASN A 37 1.05 -12.16 -2.15
CA ASN A 37 0.63 -11.04 -3.00
C ASN A 37 1.74 -9.98 -3.07
N THR A 38 1.51 -8.96 -3.88
CA THR A 38 2.46 -7.89 -4.13
C THR A 38 2.42 -6.75 -3.08
N TYR A 39 1.62 -6.86 -2.00
CA TYR A 39 1.36 -5.75 -1.07
C TYR A 39 2.61 -5.17 -0.41
N LYS A 40 3.60 -6.01 -0.07
CA LYS A 40 4.85 -5.51 0.50
C LYS A 40 5.57 -4.57 -0.46
N PHE A 41 5.62 -4.92 -1.74
CA PHE A 41 6.22 -4.07 -2.77
C PHE A 41 5.42 -2.79 -2.97
N GLY A 42 4.09 -2.89 -3.04
CA GLY A 42 3.20 -1.74 -3.15
C GLY A 42 3.32 -0.78 -1.97
N LEU A 43 3.46 -1.31 -0.75
CA LEU A 43 3.63 -0.49 0.44
C LEU A 43 4.98 0.24 0.43
N VAL A 44 6.07 -0.46 0.12
CA VAL A 44 7.40 0.16 -0.02
C VAL A 44 7.41 1.23 -1.11
N LYS A 45 6.82 0.94 -2.27
CA LYS A 45 6.67 1.94 -3.33
C LYS A 45 5.91 3.18 -2.84
N SER A 46 4.80 2.99 -2.16
CA SER A 46 3.98 4.10 -1.66
C SER A 46 4.69 4.92 -0.58
N LEU A 47 5.52 4.30 0.24
CA LEU A 47 6.41 5.00 1.17
C LEU A 47 7.40 5.88 0.41
N LEU A 48 8.08 5.33 -0.59
CA LEU A 48 9.04 6.07 -1.41
C LEU A 48 8.38 7.22 -2.18
N ASP A 49 7.21 6.99 -2.75
CA ASP A 49 6.44 8.03 -3.47
C ASP A 49 6.06 9.21 -2.56
N ASN A 50 5.88 8.95 -1.26
CA ASN A 50 5.52 9.98 -0.27
C ASN A 50 6.71 10.66 0.43
N VAL A 51 7.93 10.16 0.27
CA VAL A 51 9.12 10.74 0.94
C VAL A 51 9.27 12.24 0.64
N PHE A 52 9.04 12.65 -0.61
CA PHE A 52 9.17 14.03 -1.03
C PHE A 52 7.94 14.91 -0.73
N ASN A 53 6.80 14.28 -0.41
CA ASN A 53 5.55 14.97 -0.10
C ASN A 53 5.30 15.09 1.40
N GLY A 54 6.08 14.37 2.22
CA GLY A 54 5.94 14.37 3.66
C GLY A 54 6.38 15.67 4.31
N GLN A 55 5.84 15.94 5.48
CA GLN A 55 6.25 17.07 6.31
C GLN A 55 7.61 16.77 6.94
N GLN A 56 8.62 17.54 6.59
CA GLN A 56 9.94 17.41 7.19
C GLN A 56 9.95 18.05 8.58
N LYS A 57 10.36 17.29 9.59
CA LYS A 57 10.62 17.74 10.95
C LYS A 57 12.07 17.44 11.33
N SER A 58 12.52 17.92 12.49
CA SER A 58 13.90 17.75 12.95
C SER A 58 14.35 16.29 13.11
N ASP A 59 13.40 15.39 13.34
CA ASP A 59 13.60 13.97 13.65
C ASP A 59 13.12 13.02 12.53
N GLY A 60 12.61 13.55 11.41
CA GLY A 60 12.20 12.70 10.30
C GLY A 60 11.21 13.33 9.32
N ILE A 61 10.70 12.49 8.43
CA ILE A 61 9.67 12.83 7.44
C ILE A 61 8.36 12.19 7.88
N TYR A 62 7.33 13.00 8.03
CA TYR A 62 6.00 12.58 8.48
C TYR A 62 4.99 12.71 7.36
N PHE A 63 4.19 11.71 7.17
CA PHE A 63 3.00 11.73 6.31
C PHE A 63 1.88 10.95 6.97
N THR A 64 0.67 11.28 6.60
CA THR A 64 -0.51 10.66 7.16
C THR A 64 -0.72 9.25 6.61
N TYR A 65 -1.49 8.48 7.34
CA TYR A 65 -1.95 7.16 6.90
C TYR A 65 -2.76 7.24 5.60
N GLU A 66 -3.52 8.31 5.43
CA GLU A 66 -4.32 8.59 4.25
C GLU A 66 -3.44 8.88 3.02
N GLU A 67 -2.39 9.67 3.18
CA GLU A 67 -1.41 9.93 2.11
C GLU A 67 -0.72 8.63 1.66
N LEU A 68 -0.29 7.80 2.62
CA LEU A 68 0.33 6.50 2.31
C LEU A 68 -0.60 5.60 1.51
N PHE A 69 -1.82 5.41 2.01
CA PHE A 69 -2.78 4.50 1.36
C PHE A 69 -3.47 5.12 0.14
N GLY A 70 -3.49 6.43 0.03
CA GLY A 70 -3.85 7.13 -1.21
C GLY A 70 -2.92 6.73 -2.36
N ARG A 71 -1.62 6.86 -2.15
CA ARG A 71 -0.61 6.41 -3.14
C ARG A 71 -0.65 4.91 -3.38
N PHE A 72 -0.87 4.11 -2.35
CA PHE A 72 -1.04 2.68 -2.50
C PHE A 72 -2.26 2.33 -3.38
N ALA A 73 -3.41 2.93 -3.12
CA ALA A 73 -4.62 2.69 -3.89
C ALA A 73 -4.47 3.13 -5.35
N GLU A 74 -3.87 4.28 -5.60
CA GLU A 74 -3.54 4.79 -6.94
C GLU A 74 -2.62 3.83 -7.72
N ASN A 75 -1.52 3.42 -7.10
CA ASN A 75 -0.60 2.47 -7.71
C ASN A 75 -1.31 1.16 -8.10
N TYR A 76 -2.16 0.64 -7.21
CA TYR A 76 -2.91 -0.59 -7.47
C TYR A 76 -4.06 -0.40 -8.44
N TRP A 77 -4.68 0.79 -8.49
CA TRP A 77 -5.68 1.11 -9.49
C TRP A 77 -5.12 0.95 -10.90
N ASN A 78 -3.97 1.54 -11.15
CA ASN A 78 -3.31 1.39 -12.45
C ASN A 78 -3.00 -0.06 -12.78
N LEU A 79 -2.43 -0.82 -11.83
CA LEU A 79 -2.10 -2.23 -12.07
C LEU A 79 -3.34 -3.09 -12.32
N VAL A 80 -4.39 -2.93 -11.51
CA VAL A 80 -5.55 -3.83 -11.47
C VAL A 80 -6.62 -3.41 -12.46
N ILE A 81 -6.94 -2.13 -12.54
CA ILE A 81 -8.07 -1.64 -13.35
C ILE A 81 -7.62 -1.31 -14.78
N LYS A 82 -6.52 -0.56 -14.92
CA LYS A 82 -6.03 -0.13 -16.22
C LYS A 82 -5.33 -1.25 -16.99
N TYR A 83 -4.51 -2.05 -16.32
CA TYR A 83 -3.68 -3.08 -16.96
C TYR A 83 -4.15 -4.51 -16.68
N ASP A 84 -5.18 -4.71 -15.88
CA ASP A 84 -5.75 -6.03 -15.46
C ASP A 84 -4.68 -7.01 -14.96
N LEU A 85 -3.65 -6.52 -14.27
CA LEU A 85 -2.56 -7.33 -13.74
C LEU A 85 -2.93 -7.98 -12.42
N ARG A 86 -2.72 -9.26 -12.33
CA ARG A 86 -2.91 -10.04 -11.12
C ARG A 86 -1.89 -9.68 -10.05
N GLN A 87 -2.37 -9.52 -8.82
CA GLN A 87 -1.54 -9.16 -7.67
C GLN A 87 -1.26 -10.35 -6.72
N MET A 88 -1.82 -11.49 -7.02
CA MET A 88 -1.69 -12.72 -6.23
C MET A 88 -1.62 -13.94 -7.16
N ARG A 89 -0.81 -14.94 -6.76
CA ARG A 89 -0.87 -16.25 -7.41
C ARG A 89 -2.18 -16.95 -7.03
N PRO A 90 -2.89 -17.55 -7.97
CA PRO A 90 -4.07 -18.37 -7.67
C PRO A 90 -3.69 -19.50 -6.69
N ASP A 91 -4.41 -19.65 -5.60
CA ASP A 91 -4.19 -20.70 -4.60
C ASP A 91 -5.27 -21.79 -4.61
N GLY A 92 -6.12 -21.76 -5.62
CA GLY A 92 -7.27 -22.65 -5.76
C GLY A 92 -8.49 -22.25 -4.91
N LYS A 93 -8.32 -21.32 -3.97
CA LYS A 93 -9.39 -20.83 -3.08
C LYS A 93 -9.86 -19.44 -3.45
N SER A 94 -8.95 -18.58 -3.85
CA SER A 94 -9.22 -17.20 -4.22
C SER A 94 -8.65 -16.88 -5.58
N MET A 95 -9.47 -16.28 -6.42
CA MET A 95 -9.08 -15.86 -7.76
C MET A 95 -8.32 -14.52 -7.72
N TYR A 96 -8.66 -13.65 -6.78
CA TYR A 96 -8.13 -12.30 -6.62
C TYR A 96 -7.63 -12.05 -5.21
N SER A 97 -6.63 -11.19 -5.08
CA SER A 97 -6.26 -10.63 -3.78
C SER A 97 -7.39 -9.73 -3.26
N LYS A 98 -7.39 -9.46 -1.95
CA LYS A 98 -8.46 -8.64 -1.36
C LYS A 98 -8.48 -7.21 -1.93
N VAL A 99 -7.32 -6.63 -2.20
CA VAL A 99 -7.23 -5.30 -2.82
C VAL A 99 -7.76 -5.33 -4.26
N GLU A 100 -7.40 -6.35 -5.06
CA GLU A 100 -7.95 -6.51 -6.41
C GLU A 100 -9.48 -6.57 -6.39
N SER A 101 -10.04 -7.37 -5.48
CA SER A 101 -11.50 -7.49 -5.34
C SER A 101 -12.16 -6.16 -4.95
N ILE A 102 -11.57 -5.41 -4.02
CA ILE A 102 -12.07 -4.09 -3.61
C ILE A 102 -12.06 -3.10 -4.77
N LEU A 103 -10.96 -3.04 -5.52
CA LEU A 103 -10.81 -2.10 -6.63
C LEU A 103 -11.76 -2.45 -7.79
N LYS A 104 -11.84 -3.72 -8.17
CA LYS A 104 -12.75 -4.19 -9.23
C LYS A 104 -14.22 -3.96 -8.84
N GLN A 105 -14.59 -4.24 -7.60
CA GLN A 105 -15.94 -3.96 -7.10
C GLN A 105 -16.23 -2.47 -7.09
N ALA A 106 -15.30 -1.63 -6.62
CA ALA A 106 -15.48 -0.18 -6.60
C ALA A 106 -15.63 0.39 -8.02
N ALA A 107 -14.88 -0.11 -8.99
CA ALA A 107 -15.01 0.30 -10.38
C ALA A 107 -16.39 -0.08 -10.95
N ALA A 108 -16.85 -1.29 -10.69
CA ALA A 108 -18.15 -1.77 -11.17
C ALA A 108 -19.33 -1.03 -10.51
N GLU A 109 -19.34 -0.89 -9.19
CA GLU A 109 -20.42 -0.22 -8.43
C GLU A 109 -20.56 1.26 -8.80
N ASN A 110 -19.48 1.91 -9.13
CA ASN A 110 -19.48 3.33 -9.47
C ASN A 110 -19.49 3.59 -10.99
N GLN A 111 -19.59 2.55 -11.81
CA GLN A 111 -19.55 2.65 -13.28
C GLN A 111 -18.32 3.43 -13.78
N ILE A 112 -17.19 3.22 -13.12
CA ILE A 112 -15.94 3.91 -13.44
C ILE A 112 -15.35 3.28 -14.69
N LEU A 113 -15.04 4.12 -15.68
CA LEU A 113 -14.40 3.68 -16.91
C LEU A 113 -13.00 3.12 -16.63
N VAL A 114 -12.64 2.04 -17.31
CA VAL A 114 -11.33 1.38 -17.17
C VAL A 114 -10.14 2.33 -17.41
N ASN A 115 -10.32 3.32 -18.27
CA ASN A 115 -9.29 4.30 -18.61
C ASN A 115 -9.29 5.54 -17.71
N LEU A 116 -10.17 5.61 -16.70
CA LEU A 116 -10.19 6.75 -15.79
C LEU A 116 -8.99 6.67 -14.84
N GLU A 117 -8.20 7.73 -14.79
CA GLU A 117 -7.12 7.87 -13.82
C GLU A 117 -7.69 7.97 -12.40
N PHE A 118 -6.97 7.44 -11.41
CA PHE A 118 -7.44 7.39 -10.02
C PHE A 118 -7.75 8.79 -9.47
N GLU A 119 -6.95 9.78 -9.81
CA GLU A 119 -7.12 11.16 -9.40
C GLU A 119 -8.39 11.82 -9.94
N ALA A 120 -8.88 11.36 -11.08
CA ALA A 120 -10.09 11.88 -11.71
C ALA A 120 -11.39 11.31 -11.10
N ILE A 121 -11.27 10.33 -10.20
CA ILE A 121 -12.43 9.79 -9.47
C ILE A 121 -12.94 10.88 -8.50
N GLU A 122 -14.28 11.00 -8.40
CA GLU A 122 -14.92 11.88 -7.43
C GLU A 122 -14.35 11.66 -6.03
N GLU A 123 -13.99 12.75 -5.34
CA GLU A 123 -13.24 12.70 -4.08
C GLU A 123 -13.89 11.79 -3.02
N LYS A 124 -15.22 11.88 -2.87
CA LYS A 124 -15.94 11.04 -1.90
C LYS A 124 -15.79 9.54 -2.18
N LYS A 125 -15.85 9.15 -3.44
CA LYS A 125 -15.67 7.76 -3.87
C LYS A 125 -14.22 7.31 -3.70
N LYS A 126 -13.29 8.17 -4.05
CA LYS A 126 -11.85 7.95 -3.89
C LYS A 126 -11.50 7.69 -2.42
N GLN A 127 -11.99 8.50 -1.49
CA GLN A 127 -11.79 8.32 -0.06
C GLN A 127 -12.37 6.99 0.46
N GLN A 128 -13.53 6.58 -0.02
CA GLN A 128 -14.10 5.28 0.32
C GLN A 128 -13.22 4.11 -0.16
N ILE A 129 -12.67 4.21 -1.37
CA ILE A 129 -11.75 3.22 -1.92
C ILE A 129 -10.48 3.15 -1.07
N ILE A 130 -9.84 4.29 -0.78
CA ILE A 130 -8.64 4.39 0.04
C ILE A 130 -8.87 3.73 1.41
N LYS A 131 -9.97 4.05 2.08
CA LYS A 131 -10.32 3.49 3.39
C LYS A 131 -10.49 1.97 3.35
N LYS A 132 -11.18 1.45 2.36
CA LYS A 132 -11.36 -0.02 2.18
C LYS A 132 -10.02 -0.71 1.93
N VAL A 133 -9.18 -0.14 1.06
CA VAL A 133 -7.84 -0.66 0.75
C VAL A 133 -6.95 -0.62 1.99
N ALA A 134 -6.89 0.49 2.69
CA ALA A 134 -6.13 0.66 3.93
C ALA A 134 -6.51 -0.40 4.96
N THR A 135 -7.80 -0.60 5.20
CA THR A 135 -8.30 -1.63 6.12
C THR A 135 -7.85 -3.03 5.70
N ALA A 136 -7.95 -3.35 4.42
CA ALA A 136 -7.58 -4.67 3.91
C ALA A 136 -6.08 -4.96 4.06
N VAL A 137 -5.23 -3.97 3.79
CA VAL A 137 -3.76 -4.12 3.87
C VAL A 137 -3.31 -4.15 5.33
N SER A 138 -3.79 -3.24 6.16
CA SER A 138 -3.44 -3.17 7.59
C SER A 138 -3.81 -4.43 8.34
N TYR A 139 -4.99 -4.96 8.09
CA TYR A 139 -5.46 -6.18 8.76
C TYR A 139 -4.62 -7.42 8.38
N THR A 140 -4.10 -7.46 7.16
CA THR A 140 -3.44 -8.66 6.60
C THR A 140 -1.94 -8.67 6.86
N HIS A 141 -1.28 -7.51 6.98
CA HIS A 141 0.18 -7.41 6.91
C HIS A 141 0.84 -6.63 8.05
N LEU A 142 0.07 -5.98 8.89
CA LEU A 142 0.60 -5.11 9.95
C LEU A 142 0.32 -5.67 11.36
N ARG A 143 0.01 -6.96 11.45
CA ARG A 143 -0.05 -7.71 12.72
C ARG A 143 1.24 -8.42 13.02
#